data_b2ae6cf513f0661e1a988b44e1409ce1
#
_entry.id   b2ae6cf513f0661e1a988b44e1409ce1
#
_cell.length_a   1.000
_cell.length_b   1.000
_cell.length_c   1.000
_cell.angle_alpha   90.00
_cell.angle_beta   90.00
_cell.angle_gamma   90.00
#
_symmetry.space_group_name_H-M   'P 1'
#
loop_
_entity.id
_entity.type
_entity.pdbx_description
1 polymer ?
#
loop_
_entity_poly.entity_id
_entity_poly.type
_entity_poly.pdbx_seq_one_letter_code
_entity_poly.pdbx_strand_id
1 'polypeptide(L)'
;MEIQGRPTTQGGVSGFCDPQYAGVLEAFIENFNTRGEIGASVAISIGGRTVVDLWGGRKTPDGPAWEQDTLSVVFSCTKGASALCAHMAADRGLLDLDAPVTRYWPEYGQAGKEHTLVSMMLDHSAGVPALREELKPGAYYDYAHMVGLLEKEAPFWRPGTRNGYHAVTSAWTVGEMVRRATGMRMGAFFQQEVAAPLGVEFWMGLPEAMEHRVARCCRSFPMKRRAAAGSCAPPWRIR
;
A
#
# COMPACT_ATOMS: atom_id res chain seq x y z
N MET A 1 -1.58 -21.95 21.37
CA MET A 1 -3.00 -22.21 21.70
C MET A 1 -3.83 -21.89 20.48
N GLU A 2 -4.58 -22.85 19.98
CA GLU A 2 -5.54 -22.64 18.90
C GLU A 2 -6.76 -21.87 19.41
N ILE A 3 -7.23 -20.93 18.61
CA ILE A 3 -8.39 -20.07 18.88
C ILE A 3 -9.45 -20.37 17.81
N GLN A 4 -10.64 -20.70 18.23
CA GLN A 4 -11.74 -21.02 17.32
C GLN A 4 -12.99 -20.23 17.66
N GLY A 5 -13.34 -19.24 16.83
CA GLY A 5 -14.57 -18.49 16.90
C GLY A 5 -14.82 -17.76 18.23
N ARG A 6 -13.76 -17.31 18.92
CA ARG A 6 -13.91 -16.58 20.19
C ARG A 6 -14.76 -15.33 19.96
N PRO A 7 -15.90 -15.18 20.65
CA PRO A 7 -16.92 -14.21 20.29
C PRO A 7 -16.49 -12.75 20.48
N THR A 8 -16.92 -11.90 19.58
CA THR A 8 -16.81 -10.44 19.65
C THR A 8 -18.13 -9.79 19.18
N THR A 9 -18.25 -8.48 19.28
CA THR A 9 -19.42 -7.74 18.77
C THR A 9 -19.56 -7.82 17.24
N GLN A 10 -18.50 -8.22 16.51
CA GLN A 10 -18.47 -8.30 15.05
C GLN A 10 -18.34 -9.74 14.50
N GLY A 11 -18.50 -10.75 15.36
CA GLY A 11 -18.35 -12.15 14.98
C GLY A 11 -17.25 -12.84 15.79
N GLY A 12 -16.65 -13.89 15.23
CA GLY A 12 -15.63 -14.68 15.92
C GLY A 12 -14.20 -14.23 15.57
N VAL A 13 -13.28 -14.48 16.51
CA VAL A 13 -11.82 -14.42 16.31
C VAL A 13 -11.29 -15.85 16.28
N SER A 14 -10.48 -16.17 15.28
CA SER A 14 -9.86 -17.48 15.10
C SER A 14 -8.37 -17.33 14.83
N GLY A 15 -7.64 -18.45 14.89
CA GLY A 15 -6.22 -18.52 14.60
C GLY A 15 -5.39 -19.12 15.71
N PHE A 16 -4.15 -18.69 15.82
CA PHE A 16 -3.18 -19.18 16.81
C PHE A 16 -2.60 -18.05 17.65
N CYS A 17 -2.45 -18.29 18.94
CA CYS A 17 -1.70 -17.40 19.84
C CYS A 17 -0.89 -18.22 20.83
N ASP A 18 0.42 -18.01 20.86
CA ASP A 18 1.28 -18.59 21.88
C ASP A 18 0.87 -18.01 23.26
N PRO A 19 0.67 -18.82 24.30
CA PRO A 19 0.23 -18.35 25.62
C PRO A 19 1.07 -17.22 26.21
N GLN A 20 2.35 -17.17 25.88
CA GLN A 20 3.25 -16.09 26.29
C GLN A 20 2.79 -14.72 25.76
N TYR A 21 2.04 -14.69 24.66
CA TYR A 21 1.53 -13.49 24.00
C TYR A 21 0.03 -13.31 24.15
N ALA A 22 -0.60 -13.96 25.14
CA ALA A 22 -2.05 -13.88 25.37
C ALA A 22 -2.57 -12.44 25.43
N GLY A 23 -1.78 -11.48 25.92
CA GLY A 23 -2.14 -10.06 25.92
C GLY A 23 -2.41 -9.48 24.53
N VAL A 24 -1.79 -10.02 23.47
CA VAL A 24 -2.07 -9.60 22.07
C VAL A 24 -3.47 -10.07 21.66
N LEU A 25 -3.84 -11.32 22.00
CA LEU A 25 -5.18 -11.85 21.74
C LEU A 25 -6.25 -11.02 22.44
N GLU A 26 -6.06 -10.69 23.72
CA GLU A 26 -7.04 -9.89 24.47
C GLU A 26 -7.18 -8.48 23.87
N ALA A 27 -6.07 -7.81 23.52
CA ALA A 27 -6.09 -6.50 22.87
C ALA A 27 -6.74 -6.56 21.48
N PHE A 28 -6.52 -7.64 20.72
CA PHE A 28 -7.14 -7.86 19.43
C PHE A 28 -8.66 -7.98 19.53
N ILE A 29 -9.15 -8.74 20.51
CA ILE A 29 -10.59 -8.90 20.82
C ILE A 29 -11.20 -7.57 21.30
N GLU A 30 -10.47 -6.84 22.17
CA GLU A 30 -10.94 -5.54 22.69
C GLU A 30 -11.18 -4.52 21.56
N ASN A 31 -10.39 -4.53 20.48
CA ASN A 31 -10.60 -3.63 19.35
C ASN A 31 -12.00 -3.79 18.73
N PHE A 32 -12.49 -5.01 18.61
CA PHE A 32 -13.85 -5.29 18.11
C PHE A 32 -14.92 -4.83 19.11
N ASN A 33 -14.71 -5.07 20.38
CA ASN A 33 -15.73 -4.85 21.40
C ASN A 33 -15.88 -3.38 21.81
N THR A 34 -14.79 -2.61 21.76
CA THR A 34 -14.75 -1.26 22.36
C THR A 34 -14.27 -0.16 21.41
N ARG A 35 -13.54 -0.50 20.33
CA ARG A 35 -12.91 0.50 19.44
C ARG A 35 -13.52 0.57 18.04
N GLY A 36 -14.58 -0.24 17.79
CA GLY A 36 -15.32 -0.19 16.53
C GLY A 36 -14.61 -0.85 15.35
N GLU A 37 -13.64 -1.76 15.62
CA GLU A 37 -13.05 -2.59 14.57
C GLU A 37 -14.12 -3.51 13.97
N ILE A 38 -14.13 -3.61 12.64
CA ILE A 38 -15.10 -4.42 11.91
C ILE A 38 -14.50 -5.78 11.55
N GLY A 39 -13.31 -5.77 11.00
CA GLY A 39 -12.57 -6.95 10.62
C GLY A 39 -11.09 -6.65 10.55
N ALA A 40 -10.28 -7.60 11.01
CA ALA A 40 -8.83 -7.43 11.08
C ALA A 40 -8.10 -8.78 11.08
N SER A 41 -6.80 -8.72 10.80
CA SER A 41 -5.86 -9.80 11.06
C SER A 41 -4.58 -9.24 11.66
N VAL A 42 -3.85 -10.08 12.41
CA VAL A 42 -2.52 -9.78 12.93
C VAL A 42 -1.67 -11.03 12.93
N ALA A 43 -0.45 -10.91 12.41
CA ALA A 43 0.56 -11.97 12.49
C ALA A 43 1.85 -11.42 13.11
N ILE A 44 2.43 -12.19 14.02
CA ILE A 44 3.69 -11.85 14.67
C ILE A 44 4.63 -13.05 14.60
N SER A 45 5.86 -12.80 14.16
CA SER A 45 6.92 -13.80 14.10
C SER A 45 8.12 -13.34 14.92
N ILE A 46 8.70 -14.24 15.70
CA ILE A 46 9.88 -13.98 16.51
C ILE A 46 10.88 -15.10 16.27
N GLY A 47 12.10 -14.74 15.87
CA GLY A 47 13.13 -15.72 15.54
C GLY A 47 12.71 -16.71 14.44
N GLY A 48 11.95 -16.26 13.45
CA GLY A 48 11.44 -17.10 12.35
C GLY A 48 10.26 -18.00 12.73
N ARG A 49 9.79 -17.99 13.98
CA ARG A 49 8.63 -18.75 14.44
C ARG A 49 7.41 -17.84 14.59
N THR A 50 6.30 -18.19 13.97
CA THR A 50 5.01 -17.50 14.19
C THR A 50 4.55 -17.74 15.62
N VAL A 51 4.33 -16.66 16.35
CA VAL A 51 3.86 -16.68 17.76
C VAL A 51 2.42 -16.18 17.89
N VAL A 52 1.94 -15.37 16.92
CA VAL A 52 0.55 -14.94 16.82
C VAL A 52 0.16 -14.98 15.33
N ASP A 53 -0.99 -15.53 15.04
CA ASP A 53 -1.66 -15.47 13.73
C ASP A 53 -3.16 -15.48 13.99
N LEU A 54 -3.79 -14.31 13.99
CA LEU A 54 -5.18 -14.13 14.35
C LEU A 54 -5.92 -13.37 13.27
N TRP A 55 -7.17 -13.75 13.05
CA TRP A 55 -8.10 -13.04 12.18
C TRP A 55 -9.50 -13.09 12.78
N GLY A 56 -10.35 -12.13 12.40
CA GLY A 56 -11.72 -12.13 12.90
C GLY A 56 -12.54 -10.93 12.46
N GLY A 57 -13.80 -10.94 12.87
CA GLY A 57 -14.78 -9.95 12.49
C GLY A 57 -15.41 -10.21 11.13
N ARG A 58 -15.65 -9.15 10.36
CA ARG A 58 -16.36 -9.18 9.08
C ARG A 58 -15.61 -8.41 7.99
N LYS A 59 -15.84 -8.77 6.72
CA LYS A 59 -15.29 -8.04 5.55
C LYS A 59 -15.95 -6.66 5.32
N THR A 60 -17.19 -6.50 5.81
CA THR A 60 -17.94 -5.24 5.86
C THR A 60 -18.86 -5.27 7.08
N PRO A 61 -19.46 -4.16 7.57
CA PRO A 61 -20.29 -4.14 8.77
C PRO A 61 -21.39 -5.20 8.80
N ASP A 62 -22.06 -5.44 7.67
CA ASP A 62 -23.14 -6.42 7.53
C ASP A 62 -22.77 -7.56 6.58
N GLY A 63 -21.47 -7.70 6.28
CA GLY A 63 -20.97 -8.64 5.30
C GLY A 63 -20.58 -10.01 5.87
N PRO A 64 -19.96 -10.85 5.03
CA PRO A 64 -19.47 -12.15 5.44
C PRO A 64 -18.33 -12.04 6.46
N ALA A 65 -18.07 -13.14 7.15
CA ALA A 65 -16.97 -13.26 8.09
C ALA A 65 -15.63 -12.95 7.44
N TRP A 66 -14.70 -12.41 8.23
CA TRP A 66 -13.28 -12.35 7.86
C TRP A 66 -12.66 -13.73 8.02
N GLU A 67 -12.13 -14.26 6.94
CA GLU A 67 -11.47 -15.56 6.89
C GLU A 67 -9.95 -15.40 6.95
N GLN A 68 -9.24 -16.51 7.18
CA GLN A 68 -7.76 -16.51 7.22
C GLN A 68 -7.13 -15.94 5.94
N ASP A 69 -7.76 -16.22 4.81
CA ASP A 69 -7.29 -15.81 3.49
C ASP A 69 -7.92 -14.50 2.98
N THR A 70 -8.58 -13.74 3.86
CA THR A 70 -9.16 -12.44 3.51
C THR A 70 -8.06 -11.44 3.18
N LEU A 71 -8.19 -10.80 2.03
CA LEU A 71 -7.30 -9.75 1.58
C LEU A 71 -7.80 -8.38 2.04
N SER A 72 -6.89 -7.48 2.37
CA SER A 72 -7.23 -6.09 2.71
C SER A 72 -6.24 -5.10 2.10
N VAL A 73 -6.69 -3.85 1.94
CA VAL A 73 -5.84 -2.78 1.45
C VAL A 73 -4.85 -2.37 2.53
N VAL A 74 -3.57 -2.53 2.26
CA VAL A 74 -2.48 -2.22 3.20
C VAL A 74 -1.86 -0.83 3.01
N PHE A 75 -2.44 -0.02 2.11
CA PHE A 75 -2.01 1.36 1.84
C PHE A 75 -0.49 1.50 1.72
N SER A 76 0.11 2.33 2.56
CA SER A 76 1.52 2.71 2.46
C SER A 76 2.52 1.62 2.88
N CYS A 77 2.08 0.49 3.41
CA CYS A 77 2.95 -0.70 3.50
C CYS A 77 3.48 -1.13 2.12
N THR A 78 2.72 -0.81 1.05
CA THR A 78 3.14 -0.99 -0.34
C THR A 78 4.46 -0.29 -0.67
N LYS A 79 4.79 0.83 0.00
CA LYS A 79 6.07 1.52 -0.24
C LYS A 79 7.29 0.68 0.13
N GLY A 80 7.18 -0.13 1.18
CA GLY A 80 8.22 -1.09 1.54
C GLY A 80 8.45 -2.13 0.42
N ALA A 81 7.37 -2.68 -0.12
CA ALA A 81 7.43 -3.61 -1.25
C ALA A 81 7.98 -2.93 -2.53
N SER A 82 7.58 -1.68 -2.79
CA SER A 82 8.12 -0.91 -3.93
C SER A 82 9.61 -0.59 -3.76
N ALA A 83 10.03 -0.24 -2.56
CA ALA A 83 11.44 -0.01 -2.25
C ALA A 83 12.27 -1.29 -2.43
N LEU A 84 11.73 -2.45 -1.98
CA LEU A 84 12.37 -3.75 -2.23
C LEU A 84 12.59 -3.98 -3.72
N CYS A 85 11.60 -3.75 -4.58
CA CYS A 85 11.75 -3.88 -6.03
C CYS A 85 12.84 -2.96 -6.59
N ALA A 86 12.90 -1.69 -6.13
CA ALA A 86 13.93 -0.75 -6.56
C ALA A 86 15.33 -1.21 -6.12
N HIS A 87 15.49 -1.69 -4.88
CA HIS A 87 16.74 -2.23 -4.38
C HIS A 87 17.17 -3.52 -5.10
N MET A 88 16.22 -4.41 -5.44
CA MET A 88 16.52 -5.59 -6.26
C MET A 88 16.99 -5.21 -7.67
N ALA A 89 16.38 -4.19 -8.28
CA ALA A 89 16.84 -3.66 -9.56
C ALA A 89 18.25 -3.05 -9.44
N ALA A 90 18.55 -2.38 -8.33
CA ALA A 90 19.88 -1.83 -8.05
C ALA A 90 20.92 -2.93 -7.82
N ASP A 91 20.61 -3.95 -7.02
CA ASP A 91 21.50 -5.09 -6.78
C ASP A 91 21.89 -5.84 -8.08
N ARG A 92 20.96 -5.86 -9.04
CA ARG A 92 21.19 -6.42 -10.38
C ARG A 92 21.93 -5.49 -11.35
N GLY A 93 22.32 -4.32 -10.91
CA GLY A 93 22.98 -3.31 -11.75
C GLY A 93 22.07 -2.64 -12.80
N LEU A 94 20.75 -2.84 -12.71
CA LEU A 94 19.76 -2.26 -13.62
C LEU A 94 19.40 -0.83 -13.23
N LEU A 95 19.52 -0.48 -11.95
CA LEU A 95 19.20 0.83 -11.39
C LEU A 95 20.35 1.29 -10.49
N ASP A 96 20.82 2.49 -10.69
CA ASP A 96 21.84 3.14 -9.84
C ASP A 96 21.14 4.20 -8.98
N LEU A 97 21.12 4.00 -7.66
CA LEU A 97 20.41 4.87 -6.72
C LEU A 97 21.04 6.26 -6.61
N ASP A 98 22.32 6.40 -6.91
CA ASP A 98 23.07 7.66 -6.87
C ASP A 98 23.09 8.37 -8.24
N ALA A 99 22.55 7.73 -9.27
CA ALA A 99 22.41 8.35 -10.57
C ALA A 99 21.27 9.38 -10.60
N PRO A 100 21.38 10.43 -11.45
CA PRO A 100 20.25 11.30 -11.71
C PRO A 100 19.09 10.51 -12.36
N VAL A 101 17.86 10.81 -11.96
CA VAL A 101 16.63 10.22 -12.52
C VAL A 101 16.60 10.33 -14.03
N THR A 102 17.11 11.42 -14.59
CA THR A 102 17.17 11.69 -16.04
C THR A 102 17.96 10.65 -16.83
N ARG A 103 18.82 9.86 -16.19
CA ARG A 103 19.51 8.73 -16.85
C ARG A 103 18.51 7.66 -17.31
N TYR A 104 17.41 7.47 -16.59
CA TYR A 104 16.39 6.48 -16.88
C TYR A 104 15.10 7.11 -17.39
N TRP A 105 14.80 8.33 -16.92
CA TRP A 105 13.58 9.07 -17.22
C TRP A 105 13.94 10.52 -17.64
N PRO A 106 14.41 10.71 -18.88
CA PRO A 106 14.85 12.03 -19.37
C PRO A 106 13.75 13.11 -19.26
N GLU A 107 12.49 12.74 -19.50
CA GLU A 107 11.34 13.66 -19.48
C GLU A 107 11.05 14.23 -18.09
N TYR A 108 11.51 13.58 -17.03
CA TYR A 108 11.40 14.08 -15.66
C TYR A 108 12.30 15.29 -15.41
N GLY A 109 13.40 15.41 -16.12
CA GLY A 109 14.42 16.46 -15.96
C GLY A 109 13.97 17.82 -16.49
N GLN A 110 12.88 18.36 -15.97
CA GLN A 110 12.37 19.68 -16.29
C GLN A 110 11.89 20.38 -15.02
N ALA A 111 11.62 21.68 -15.10
CA ALA A 111 11.09 22.51 -14.01
C ALA A 111 11.96 22.49 -12.73
N GLY A 112 13.30 22.35 -12.87
CA GLY A 112 14.25 22.36 -11.74
C GLY A 112 14.48 20.99 -11.10
N LYS A 113 14.15 19.89 -11.80
CA LYS A 113 14.32 18.50 -11.33
C LYS A 113 15.51 17.77 -11.98
N GLU A 114 16.31 18.43 -12.77
CA GLU A 114 17.38 17.84 -13.59
C GLU A 114 18.42 17.06 -12.76
N HIS A 115 18.62 17.47 -11.52
CA HIS A 115 19.60 16.88 -10.60
C HIS A 115 18.96 15.97 -9.52
N THR A 116 17.70 15.61 -9.69
CA THR A 116 17.04 14.66 -8.75
C THR A 116 17.69 13.29 -8.88
N LEU A 117 18.20 12.72 -7.80
CA LEU A 117 18.75 11.37 -7.76
C LEU A 117 17.63 10.33 -7.61
N VAL A 118 17.89 9.11 -8.03
CA VAL A 118 16.94 7.98 -7.87
C VAL A 118 16.64 7.75 -6.40
N SER A 119 17.63 7.80 -5.50
CA SER A 119 17.47 7.69 -4.06
C SER A 119 16.46 8.70 -3.47
N MET A 120 16.40 9.91 -4.04
CA MET A 120 15.46 10.95 -3.58
C MET A 120 13.98 10.60 -3.84
N MET A 121 13.70 9.67 -4.77
CA MET A 121 12.36 9.13 -4.99
C MET A 121 11.94 8.18 -3.85
N LEU A 122 12.92 7.50 -3.25
CA LEU A 122 12.69 6.50 -2.19
C LEU A 122 12.63 7.15 -0.79
N ASP A 123 13.44 8.17 -0.55
CA ASP A 123 13.56 8.83 0.76
C ASP A 123 12.62 10.04 0.94
N HIS A 124 11.76 10.31 -0.04
CA HIS A 124 10.82 11.42 -0.03
C HIS A 124 11.43 12.82 -0.11
N SER A 125 12.66 12.96 -0.62
CA SER A 125 13.30 14.25 -0.79
C SER A 125 13.22 14.83 -2.22
N ALA A 126 12.59 14.10 -3.17
CA ALA A 126 12.46 14.50 -4.57
C ALA A 126 11.67 15.80 -4.81
N GLY A 127 10.91 16.27 -3.82
CA GLY A 127 10.21 17.56 -3.90
C GLY A 127 8.87 17.55 -4.64
N VAL A 128 8.31 16.40 -4.98
CA VAL A 128 7.02 16.27 -5.70
C VAL A 128 5.97 15.50 -4.89
N PRO A 129 5.65 15.93 -3.65
CA PRO A 129 4.72 15.20 -2.77
C PRO A 129 3.27 15.25 -3.24
N ALA A 130 2.94 16.17 -4.11
CA ALA A 130 1.60 16.40 -4.65
C ALA A 130 1.68 16.95 -6.08
N LEU A 131 0.54 17.03 -6.74
CA LEU A 131 0.35 17.73 -8.00
C LEU A 131 -0.47 19.00 -7.73
N ARG A 132 -0.11 20.11 -8.40
CA ARG A 132 -0.88 21.36 -8.33
C ARG A 132 -2.11 21.31 -9.22
N GLU A 133 -2.04 20.53 -10.27
CA GLU A 133 -3.18 20.33 -11.17
C GLU A 133 -4.28 19.55 -10.45
N GLU A 134 -5.53 20.00 -10.58
CA GLU A 134 -6.69 19.30 -10.07
C GLU A 134 -6.94 18.04 -10.90
N LEU A 135 -6.94 16.90 -10.23
CA LEU A 135 -7.11 15.61 -10.88
C LEU A 135 -8.58 15.32 -11.16
N LYS A 136 -8.89 14.97 -12.39
CA LYS A 136 -10.20 14.47 -12.78
C LYS A 136 -10.51 13.14 -12.08
N PRO A 137 -11.79 12.83 -11.82
CA PRO A 137 -12.18 11.52 -11.32
C PRO A 137 -11.61 10.40 -12.21
N GLY A 138 -10.97 9.42 -11.59
CA GLY A 138 -10.35 8.29 -12.30
C GLY A 138 -8.93 8.53 -12.82
N ALA A 139 -8.35 9.72 -12.67
CA ALA A 139 -6.99 10.01 -13.14
C ALA A 139 -5.94 9.03 -12.61
N TYR A 140 -6.09 8.55 -11.37
CA TYR A 140 -5.17 7.56 -10.77
C TYR A 140 -5.10 6.22 -11.52
N TYR A 141 -6.10 5.91 -12.35
CA TYR A 141 -6.11 4.69 -13.15
C TYR A 141 -5.41 4.85 -14.50
N ASP A 142 -5.17 6.09 -14.93
CA ASP A 142 -4.39 6.40 -16.13
C ASP A 142 -2.92 6.61 -15.75
N TYR A 143 -2.15 5.52 -15.82
CA TYR A 143 -0.73 5.54 -15.45
C TYR A 143 0.07 6.54 -16.28
N ALA A 144 -0.15 6.59 -17.59
CA ALA A 144 0.60 7.46 -18.49
C ALA A 144 0.28 8.94 -18.23
N HIS A 145 -1.00 9.25 -17.97
CA HIS A 145 -1.42 10.59 -17.58
C HIS A 145 -0.73 11.05 -16.29
N MET A 146 -0.74 10.21 -15.25
CA MET A 146 -0.10 10.54 -13.96
C MET A 146 1.41 10.72 -14.09
N VAL A 147 2.09 9.88 -14.88
CA VAL A 147 3.51 10.02 -15.18
C VAL A 147 3.77 11.35 -15.89
N GLY A 148 2.99 11.70 -16.94
CA GLY A 148 3.13 12.96 -17.67
C GLY A 148 2.85 14.20 -16.81
N LEU A 149 1.97 14.12 -15.82
CA LEU A 149 1.79 15.21 -14.84
C LEU A 149 3.03 15.38 -13.95
N LEU A 150 3.62 14.29 -13.47
CA LEU A 150 4.85 14.34 -12.64
C LEU A 150 6.06 14.85 -13.42
N GLU A 151 6.14 14.57 -14.71
CA GLU A 151 7.18 15.14 -15.59
C GLU A 151 7.11 16.66 -15.59
N LYS A 152 5.92 17.23 -15.68
CA LYS A 152 5.67 18.68 -15.78
C LYS A 152 5.66 19.38 -14.43
N GLU A 153 5.34 18.67 -13.34
CA GLU A 153 5.20 19.25 -12.00
C GLU A 153 6.52 19.89 -11.55
N ALA A 154 6.47 21.15 -11.15
CA ALA A 154 7.58 21.81 -10.52
C ALA A 154 7.75 21.36 -9.07
N PRO A 155 8.96 21.12 -8.56
CA PRO A 155 9.13 20.67 -7.19
C PRO A 155 8.67 21.75 -6.20
N PHE A 156 8.11 21.32 -5.05
CA PHE A 156 7.71 22.22 -3.97
C PHE A 156 8.90 22.72 -3.14
N TRP A 157 10.03 22.04 -3.26
CA TRP A 157 11.34 22.44 -2.74
C TRP A 157 12.42 21.86 -3.65
N ARG A 158 13.61 22.45 -3.62
CA ARG A 158 14.75 21.94 -4.35
C ARG A 158 15.00 20.48 -3.94
N PRO A 159 15.04 19.52 -4.87
CA PRO A 159 15.33 18.12 -4.58
C PRO A 159 16.56 17.93 -3.69
N GLY A 160 16.46 17.03 -2.72
CA GLY A 160 17.52 16.73 -1.75
C GLY A 160 17.67 17.71 -0.58
N THR A 161 16.90 18.80 -0.52
CA THR A 161 17.05 19.81 0.55
C THR A 161 16.08 19.65 1.72
N ARG A 162 14.99 18.92 1.54
CA ARG A 162 13.96 18.67 2.54
C ARG A 162 13.29 17.32 2.29
N ASN A 163 12.76 16.71 3.34
CA ASN A 163 11.85 15.57 3.23
C ASN A 163 10.40 16.03 3.38
N GLY A 164 9.53 15.44 2.58
CA GLY A 164 8.09 15.61 2.68
C GLY A 164 7.40 14.38 2.13
N TYR A 165 6.56 13.76 2.92
CA TYR A 165 5.96 12.47 2.57
C TYR A 165 5.20 12.52 1.24
N HIS A 166 5.68 11.78 0.25
CA HIS A 166 5.05 11.61 -1.06
C HIS A 166 3.97 10.53 -0.94
N ALA A 167 2.85 10.88 -0.31
CA ALA A 167 1.83 9.92 0.09
C ALA A 167 1.29 9.08 -1.07
N VAL A 168 1.07 9.71 -2.22
CA VAL A 168 0.45 9.12 -3.42
C VAL A 168 1.42 9.09 -4.59
N THR A 169 2.12 10.19 -4.84
CA THR A 169 2.99 10.38 -6.01
C THR A 169 4.14 9.37 -6.08
N SER A 170 4.62 8.86 -4.93
CA SER A 170 5.66 7.83 -4.88
C SER A 170 5.28 6.54 -5.64
N ALA A 171 4.00 6.24 -5.80
CA ALA A 171 3.56 5.07 -6.57
C ALA A 171 4.00 5.15 -8.04
N TRP A 172 3.98 6.35 -8.62
CA TRP A 172 4.39 6.57 -10.00
C TRP A 172 5.88 6.92 -10.11
N THR A 173 6.45 7.71 -9.18
CA THR A 173 7.86 8.06 -9.25
C THR A 173 8.76 6.84 -9.08
N VAL A 174 8.57 6.05 -8.03
CA VAL A 174 9.33 4.79 -7.83
C VAL A 174 8.91 3.73 -8.85
N GLY A 175 7.60 3.65 -9.15
CA GLY A 175 7.07 2.73 -10.15
C GLY A 175 7.67 2.92 -11.54
N GLU A 176 7.83 4.16 -11.97
CA GLU A 176 8.41 4.49 -13.27
C GLU A 176 9.91 4.20 -13.30
N MET A 177 10.64 4.42 -12.20
CA MET A 177 12.05 4.03 -12.11
C MET A 177 12.23 2.51 -12.30
N VAL A 178 11.46 1.70 -11.58
CA VAL A 178 11.52 0.24 -11.73
C VAL A 178 11.12 -0.17 -13.15
N ARG A 179 10.04 0.43 -13.70
CA ARG A 179 9.58 0.11 -15.06
C ARG A 179 10.64 0.40 -16.12
N ARG A 180 11.31 1.54 -16.04
CA ARG A 180 12.35 1.93 -17.02
C ARG A 180 13.62 1.12 -16.86
N ALA A 181 13.98 0.76 -15.63
CA ALA A 181 15.16 -0.05 -15.37
C ALA A 181 14.97 -1.52 -15.77
N THR A 182 13.76 -2.08 -15.58
CA THR A 182 13.51 -3.52 -15.74
C THR A 182 12.66 -3.88 -16.96
N GLY A 183 12.01 -2.91 -17.60
CA GLY A 183 11.01 -3.12 -18.65
C GLY A 183 9.65 -3.60 -18.13
N MET A 184 9.51 -3.81 -16.82
CA MET A 184 8.30 -4.35 -16.19
C MET A 184 7.59 -3.31 -15.31
N ARG A 185 6.25 -3.30 -15.33
CA ARG A 185 5.50 -2.52 -14.35
C ARG A 185 5.74 -3.08 -12.94
N MET A 186 5.72 -2.20 -11.94
CA MET A 186 6.00 -2.52 -10.53
C MET A 186 5.26 -3.76 -10.03
N GLY A 187 3.94 -3.85 -10.29
CA GLY A 187 3.14 -4.98 -9.82
C GLY A 187 3.57 -6.31 -10.47
N ALA A 188 3.88 -6.30 -11.78
CA ALA A 188 4.36 -7.49 -12.48
C ALA A 188 5.74 -7.91 -11.98
N PHE A 189 6.65 -6.95 -11.80
CA PHE A 189 7.98 -7.21 -11.26
C PHE A 189 7.90 -7.81 -9.85
N PHE A 190 7.09 -7.21 -8.97
CA PHE A 190 6.89 -7.72 -7.61
C PHE A 190 6.31 -9.14 -7.61
N GLN A 191 5.31 -9.43 -8.44
CA GLN A 191 4.73 -10.77 -8.52
C GLN A 191 5.76 -11.81 -9.00
N GLN A 192 6.50 -11.50 -10.05
CA GLN A 192 7.47 -12.44 -10.62
C GLN A 192 8.67 -12.67 -9.71
N GLU A 193 9.21 -11.60 -9.10
CA GLU A 193 10.51 -11.63 -8.43
C GLU A 193 10.40 -11.84 -6.92
N VAL A 194 9.24 -11.57 -6.33
CA VAL A 194 9.04 -11.61 -4.87
C VAL A 194 7.87 -12.52 -4.50
N ALA A 195 6.66 -12.18 -4.92
CA ALA A 195 5.47 -12.84 -4.40
C ALA A 195 5.40 -14.32 -4.81
N ALA A 196 5.60 -14.64 -6.09
CA ALA A 196 5.54 -16.01 -6.57
C ALA A 196 6.67 -16.88 -6.00
N PRO A 197 7.95 -16.47 -5.99
CA PRO A 197 9.02 -17.25 -5.38
C PRO A 197 8.84 -17.51 -3.88
N LEU A 198 8.23 -16.58 -3.14
CA LEU A 198 7.98 -16.71 -1.70
C LEU A 198 6.62 -17.34 -1.38
N GLY A 199 5.76 -17.56 -2.38
CA GLY A 199 4.41 -18.07 -2.18
C GLY A 199 3.52 -17.13 -1.36
N VAL A 200 3.76 -15.81 -1.42
CA VAL A 200 2.98 -14.82 -0.65
C VAL A 200 1.91 -14.15 -1.49
N GLU A 201 0.76 -13.91 -0.90
CA GLU A 201 -0.38 -13.25 -1.54
C GLU A 201 -0.37 -11.74 -1.23
N PHE A 202 0.51 -11.02 -1.89
CA PHE A 202 0.57 -9.56 -1.85
C PHE A 202 0.52 -9.02 -3.29
N TRP A 203 -0.35 -8.05 -3.57
CA TRP A 203 -0.64 -7.57 -4.91
C TRP A 203 -0.48 -6.06 -5.03
N MET A 204 0.20 -5.61 -6.06
CA MET A 204 0.16 -4.22 -6.55
C MET A 204 -0.56 -4.23 -7.91
N GLY A 205 -1.90 -4.16 -7.87
CA GLY A 205 -2.79 -4.49 -8.97
C GLY A 205 -3.37 -5.89 -8.77
N LEU A 206 -4.50 -5.96 -8.05
CA LEU A 206 -5.17 -7.22 -7.72
C LEU A 206 -5.84 -7.83 -8.96
N PRO A 207 -5.66 -9.12 -9.26
CA PRO A 207 -6.45 -9.80 -10.29
C PRO A 207 -7.94 -9.81 -9.93
N GLU A 208 -8.82 -9.58 -10.92
CA GLU A 208 -10.28 -9.55 -10.73
C GLU A 208 -10.82 -10.82 -10.05
N ALA A 209 -10.25 -11.97 -10.38
CA ALA A 209 -10.62 -13.25 -9.77
C ALA A 209 -10.45 -13.29 -8.25
N MET A 210 -9.64 -12.41 -7.66
CA MET A 210 -9.37 -12.35 -6.23
C MET A 210 -10.24 -11.31 -5.49
N GLU A 211 -11.03 -10.50 -6.19
CA GLU A 211 -11.84 -9.44 -5.58
C GLU A 211 -12.83 -9.93 -4.53
N HIS A 212 -13.35 -11.15 -4.69
CA HIS A 212 -14.29 -11.76 -3.75
C HIS A 212 -13.70 -12.00 -2.35
N ARG A 213 -12.37 -12.07 -2.23
CA ARG A 213 -11.64 -12.23 -0.95
C ARG A 213 -11.38 -10.90 -0.24
N VAL A 214 -11.57 -9.77 -0.92
CA VAL A 214 -11.18 -8.45 -0.38
C VAL A 214 -12.17 -7.94 0.65
N ALA A 215 -11.68 -7.62 1.84
CA ALA A 215 -12.41 -6.82 2.81
C ALA A 215 -12.44 -5.35 2.37
N ARG A 216 -13.61 -4.73 2.36
CA ARG A 216 -13.75 -3.33 1.99
C ARG A 216 -13.31 -2.43 3.14
N CYS A 217 -12.49 -1.43 2.82
CA CYS A 217 -12.13 -0.39 3.77
C CYS A 217 -13.37 0.45 4.10
N CYS A 218 -13.89 0.29 5.32
CA CYS A 218 -15.04 1.04 5.81
C CYS A 218 -14.56 2.22 6.65
N ARG A 219 -15.06 3.44 6.36
CA ARG A 219 -14.83 4.59 7.25
C ARG A 219 -15.77 4.49 8.45
N SER A 220 -15.25 4.14 9.61
CA SER A 220 -15.99 4.21 10.88
C SER A 220 -15.71 5.49 11.68
N PHE A 221 -15.10 6.53 11.06
CA PHE A 221 -14.99 7.82 11.74
C PHE A 221 -16.31 8.58 11.64
N PRO A 222 -16.90 9.05 12.76
CA PRO A 222 -17.97 10.02 12.73
C PRO A 222 -17.39 11.36 12.26
N MET A 223 -17.22 11.54 10.96
CA MET A 223 -17.11 12.89 10.42
C MET A 223 -18.44 13.55 10.68
N LYS A 224 -18.46 14.65 11.51
CA LYS A 224 -19.62 15.54 11.63
C LYS A 224 -20.11 15.80 10.20
N ARG A 225 -21.25 15.21 9.85
CA ARG A 225 -21.89 15.37 8.54
C ARG A 225 -22.17 16.86 8.33
N ARG A 226 -21.43 17.51 7.43
CA ARG A 226 -22.03 18.55 6.62
C ARG A 226 -23.01 17.82 5.70
N ALA A 227 -24.27 18.12 5.85
CA ALA A 227 -25.34 17.52 5.10
C ALA A 227 -25.13 17.75 3.59
N ALA A 228 -24.86 16.70 2.86
CA ALA A 228 -25.15 16.57 1.45
C ALA A 228 -25.56 15.12 1.23
N ALA A 229 -26.84 14.91 0.97
CA ALA A 229 -27.40 13.64 0.59
C ALA A 229 -26.75 13.15 -0.71
N GLY A 230 -26.14 11.97 -0.70
CA GLY A 230 -25.57 11.35 -1.89
C GLY A 230 -24.81 10.10 -1.51
N SER A 231 -25.29 8.98 -1.96
CA SER A 231 -24.78 7.61 -1.95
C SER A 231 -23.31 7.42 -1.55
N CYS A 232 -23.08 6.57 -0.56
CA CYS A 232 -21.77 6.06 -0.16
C CYS A 232 -21.23 5.10 -1.25
N ALA A 233 -20.68 5.67 -2.32
CA ALA A 233 -19.83 4.93 -3.24
C ALA A 233 -18.38 5.31 -2.88
N PRO A 234 -17.50 4.34 -2.56
CA PRO A 234 -16.10 4.64 -2.35
C PRO A 234 -15.47 5.12 -3.66
N PRO A 235 -14.55 6.09 -3.63
CA PRO A 235 -13.89 6.60 -4.83
C PRO A 235 -12.94 5.59 -5.51
N TRP A 236 -12.85 4.37 -5.02
CA TRP A 236 -12.03 3.28 -5.58
C TRP A 236 -12.91 2.07 -5.94
N ARG A 237 -13.63 2.13 -7.01
CA ARG A 237 -13.95 0.92 -7.76
C ARG A 237 -12.74 0.63 -8.65
N ILE A 238 -12.02 -0.42 -8.32
CA ILE A 238 -11.08 -1.07 -9.23
C ILE A 238 -11.97 -1.70 -10.32
N ARG A 239 -11.86 -1.17 -11.53
CA ARG A 239 -12.21 -1.87 -12.76
C ARG A 239 -10.91 -2.26 -13.44
#